data_29be4201e206f9eecccbe4f5b8a1aef8
#
_entry.id   29be4201e206f9eecccbe4f5b8a1aef8
#
_cell.length_a   1.000
_cell.length_b   1.000
_cell.length_c   1.000
_cell.angle_alpha   90.00
_cell.angle_beta   90.00
_cell.angle_gamma   90.00
#
_symmetry.space_group_name_H-M   'P 1'
#
loop_
_entity.id
_entity.type
_entity.pdbx_description
1 polymer ?
#
loop_
_entity_poly.entity_id
_entity_poly.type
_entity_poly.pdbx_seq_one_letter_code
_entity_poly.pdbx_strand_id
1 'polypeptide(L)'
;MIRNRSLLDNISKERIRVELLKLLCGKNVETVLTKYKKVIFQIIPELSATDGFLQHTPYHIYDVWTHTVKVTSSIEPNADFRAAALLHDVEKPSMFTLDERGQGHFKGHPQKGAQTAEKILRRLRFSNAEIAHITTIILLHDERPDGNRFHLAKLCSLFGIDNVDDTLKLIIADAHGKNPIIFDKEVSAAVTAQKQIKAMREAHTCLKTSELDINGNDIMALGIDRIKIKDTLQFLLDEVIYERLENKKAALERAAVEYNGLTSE
;
A
#
# COMPACT_ATOMS: atom_id res chain seq x y z
N MET A 1 16.66 26.84 15.02
CA MET A 1 16.40 25.80 14.01
C MET A 1 15.48 26.32 12.90
N ILE A 2 14.28 26.82 13.14
CA ILE A 2 13.34 27.28 12.11
C ILE A 2 13.89 28.44 11.26
N ARG A 3 14.64 29.39 11.86
CA ARG A 3 15.23 30.55 11.12
C ARG A 3 16.26 30.11 10.08
N ASN A 4 16.98 29.02 10.32
CA ASN A 4 18.09 28.56 9.47
C ASN A 4 17.72 27.36 8.58
N ARG A 5 16.42 27.07 8.40
CA ARG A 5 15.97 25.89 7.64
C ARG A 5 16.43 25.88 6.18
N SER A 6 16.61 27.04 5.55
CA SER A 6 17.12 27.15 4.18
C SER A 6 18.54 26.60 4.02
N LEU A 7 19.32 26.49 5.11
CA LEU A 7 20.65 25.88 5.06
C LEU A 7 20.58 24.37 4.76
N LEU A 8 19.41 23.74 4.93
CA LEU A 8 19.20 22.33 4.55
C LEU A 8 19.35 22.10 3.05
N ASP A 9 19.15 23.13 2.23
CA ASP A 9 19.30 23.02 0.78
C ASP A 9 20.76 22.74 0.37
N ASN A 10 21.73 23.11 1.23
CA ASN A 10 23.17 22.87 1.05
C ASN A 10 23.63 21.50 1.59
N ILE A 11 22.75 20.71 2.17
CA ILE A 11 23.07 19.38 2.72
C ILE A 11 22.74 18.30 1.70
N SER A 12 23.61 17.29 1.58
CA SER A 12 23.36 16.17 0.66
C SER A 12 22.04 15.44 1.00
N LYS A 13 21.34 14.99 -0.01
CA LYS A 13 20.01 14.38 0.16
C LYS A 13 20.08 13.06 0.92
N GLU A 14 21.16 12.32 0.81
CA GLU A 14 21.44 11.11 1.58
C GLU A 14 21.51 11.42 3.09
N ARG A 15 22.21 12.50 3.45
CA ARG A 15 22.30 12.91 4.86
C ARG A 15 20.95 13.41 5.39
N ILE A 16 20.21 14.16 4.58
CA ILE A 16 18.82 14.57 4.90
C ILE A 16 17.96 13.34 5.15
N ARG A 17 18.01 12.31 4.29
CA ARG A 17 17.27 11.07 4.45
C ARG A 17 17.60 10.41 5.79
N VAL A 18 18.87 10.21 6.08
CA VAL A 18 19.32 9.54 7.31
C VAL A 18 18.78 10.25 8.55
N GLU A 19 18.90 11.58 8.62
CA GLU A 19 18.42 12.34 9.77
C GLU A 19 16.88 12.40 9.83
N LEU A 20 16.20 12.47 8.69
CA LEU A 20 14.74 12.40 8.63
C LEU A 20 14.23 11.05 9.17
N LEU A 21 14.81 9.93 8.75
CA LEU A 21 14.40 8.60 9.23
C LEU A 21 14.67 8.43 10.73
N LYS A 22 15.79 8.91 11.24
CA LYS A 22 16.05 8.94 12.69
C LYS A 22 15.01 9.75 13.46
N LEU A 23 14.61 10.90 12.91
CA LEU A 23 13.56 11.73 13.48
C LEU A 23 12.22 10.98 13.49
N LEU A 24 11.85 10.40 12.36
CA LEU A 24 10.58 9.67 12.20
C LEU A 24 10.49 8.46 13.15
N CYS A 25 11.59 7.73 13.35
CA CYS A 25 11.65 6.59 14.28
C CYS A 25 11.87 6.98 15.73
N GLY A 26 12.01 8.27 16.04
CA GLY A 26 12.23 8.77 17.40
C GLY A 26 10.97 8.71 18.26
N LYS A 27 11.17 8.58 19.59
CA LYS A 27 10.06 8.47 20.58
C LYS A 27 9.11 9.68 20.59
N ASN A 28 9.58 10.88 20.21
CA ASN A 28 8.82 12.13 20.27
C ASN A 28 8.38 12.60 18.87
N VAL A 29 8.18 11.71 17.92
CA VAL A 29 7.90 12.03 16.53
C VAL A 29 6.69 12.97 16.37
N GLU A 30 5.60 12.74 17.09
CA GLU A 30 4.41 13.58 17.07
C GLU A 30 4.74 15.04 17.46
N THR A 31 5.42 15.23 18.58
CA THR A 31 5.84 16.56 19.04
C THR A 31 6.76 17.24 18.02
N VAL A 32 7.68 16.49 17.44
CA VAL A 32 8.65 17.04 16.47
C VAL A 32 7.95 17.43 15.16
N LEU A 33 7.11 16.57 14.61
CA LEU A 33 6.37 16.87 13.38
C LEU A 33 5.42 18.07 13.57
N THR A 34 4.74 18.16 14.71
CA THR A 34 3.86 19.29 15.03
C THR A 34 4.64 20.59 15.18
N LYS A 35 5.68 20.60 16.03
CA LYS A 35 6.41 21.81 16.39
C LYS A 35 7.33 22.32 15.28
N TYR A 36 7.91 21.41 14.49
CA TYR A 36 8.90 21.73 13.47
C TYR A 36 8.42 21.47 12.06
N LYS A 37 7.11 21.46 11.81
CA LYS A 37 6.50 21.22 10.48
C LYS A 37 7.14 22.04 9.36
N LYS A 38 7.52 23.30 9.62
CA LYS A 38 8.20 24.15 8.63
C LYS A 38 9.58 23.64 8.21
N VAL A 39 10.25 22.84 9.04
CA VAL A 39 11.51 22.16 8.68
C VAL A 39 11.20 20.95 7.80
N ILE A 40 10.15 20.20 8.11
CA ILE A 40 9.69 19.08 7.28
C ILE A 40 9.27 19.59 5.89
N PHE A 41 8.52 20.67 5.82
CA PHE A 41 8.10 21.29 4.54
C PHE A 41 9.26 21.89 3.73
N GLN A 42 10.39 22.24 4.36
CA GLN A 42 11.61 22.58 3.63
C GLN A 42 12.24 21.35 2.95
N ILE A 43 12.15 20.19 3.59
CA ILE A 43 12.69 18.90 3.08
C ILE A 43 11.73 18.33 2.03
N ILE A 44 10.42 18.36 2.32
CA ILE A 44 9.34 17.81 1.49
C ILE A 44 8.28 18.91 1.28
N PRO A 45 8.50 19.82 0.32
CA PRO A 45 7.58 20.94 0.09
C PRO A 45 6.15 20.51 -0.27
N GLU A 46 5.99 19.34 -0.87
CA GLU A 46 4.71 18.77 -1.25
C GLU A 46 3.75 18.62 -0.06
N LEU A 47 4.28 18.37 1.14
CA LEU A 47 3.48 18.26 2.35
C LEU A 47 2.89 19.60 2.83
N SER A 48 3.40 20.74 2.34
CA SER A 48 2.92 22.05 2.80
C SER A 48 1.44 22.30 2.49
N ALA A 49 0.92 21.71 1.42
CA ALA A 49 -0.49 21.83 1.04
C ALA A 49 -1.45 21.11 2.00
N THR A 50 -0.94 20.18 2.82
CA THR A 50 -1.74 19.43 3.79
C THR A 50 -2.02 20.22 5.06
N ASP A 51 -1.21 21.26 5.34
CA ASP A 51 -1.29 22.06 6.57
C ASP A 51 -2.55 22.93 6.62
N GLY A 52 -3.42 22.64 7.56
CA GLY A 52 -4.72 23.33 7.71
C GLY A 52 -5.77 22.92 6.66
N PHE A 53 -5.50 21.91 5.82
CA PHE A 53 -6.46 21.46 4.81
C PHE A 53 -7.56 20.60 5.45
N LEU A 54 -8.76 21.17 5.57
CA LEU A 54 -9.93 20.48 6.14
C LEU A 54 -10.50 19.44 5.18
N GLN A 55 -10.84 18.26 5.72
CA GLN A 55 -11.25 17.13 4.89
C GLN A 55 -12.75 17.09 4.56
N HIS A 56 -13.58 17.85 5.30
CA HIS A 56 -15.04 17.93 5.11
C HIS A 56 -15.74 16.55 5.07
N THR A 57 -15.31 15.63 5.89
CA THR A 57 -15.94 14.30 6.01
C THR A 57 -16.27 13.99 7.47
N PRO A 58 -17.31 13.20 7.76
CA PRO A 58 -17.65 12.82 9.14
C PRO A 58 -16.60 11.87 9.75
N TYR A 59 -15.74 11.29 8.92
CA TYR A 59 -14.75 10.31 9.32
C TYR A 59 -13.44 10.93 9.80
N HIS A 60 -13.17 12.21 9.47
CA HIS A 60 -11.92 12.90 9.79
C HIS A 60 -12.22 14.14 10.66
N ILE A 61 -11.62 14.16 11.85
CA ILE A 61 -11.76 15.27 12.81
C ILE A 61 -10.58 16.25 12.78
N TYR A 62 -9.54 15.92 12.02
CA TYR A 62 -8.32 16.71 11.87
C TYR A 62 -8.16 17.20 10.43
N ASP A 63 -7.40 18.31 10.25
CA ASP A 63 -6.83 18.62 8.94
C ASP A 63 -5.85 17.54 8.48
N VAL A 64 -5.50 17.52 7.18
CA VAL A 64 -4.68 16.43 6.61
C VAL A 64 -3.30 16.34 7.27
N TRP A 65 -2.65 17.48 7.60
CA TRP A 65 -1.34 17.42 8.26
C TRP A 65 -1.43 16.85 9.67
N THR A 66 -2.37 17.33 10.48
CA THR A 66 -2.56 16.84 11.85
C THR A 66 -2.90 15.35 11.85
N HIS A 67 -3.78 14.91 10.93
CA HIS A 67 -4.07 13.50 10.70
C HIS A 67 -2.80 12.72 10.37
N THR A 68 -2.01 13.15 9.39
CA THR A 68 -0.73 12.54 9.00
C THR A 68 0.24 12.39 10.18
N VAL A 69 0.33 13.41 11.03
CA VAL A 69 1.17 13.37 12.24
C VAL A 69 0.70 12.28 13.20
N LYS A 70 -0.62 12.17 13.44
CA LYS A 70 -1.21 11.12 14.29
C LYS A 70 -0.93 9.73 13.74
N VAL A 71 -1.17 9.51 12.45
CA VAL A 71 -0.89 8.23 11.78
C VAL A 71 0.60 7.88 11.90
N THR A 72 1.48 8.83 11.58
CA THR A 72 2.93 8.63 11.67
C THR A 72 3.38 8.31 13.10
N SER A 73 2.77 8.87 14.13
CA SER A 73 3.13 8.57 15.53
C SER A 73 2.57 7.23 16.01
N SER A 74 1.47 6.76 15.45
CA SER A 74 0.78 5.53 15.87
C SER A 74 1.37 4.26 15.28
N ILE A 75 1.97 4.33 14.08
CA ILE A 75 2.61 3.17 13.46
C ILE A 75 3.96 2.86 14.14
N GLU A 76 4.36 1.59 14.13
CA GLU A 76 5.62 1.16 14.71
C GLU A 76 6.84 1.94 14.15
N PRO A 77 7.93 2.11 14.95
CA PRO A 77 9.09 2.93 14.57
C PRO A 77 10.02 2.19 13.56
N ASN A 78 9.47 1.74 12.45
CA ASN A 78 10.18 1.23 11.29
C ASN A 78 10.32 2.35 10.25
N ALA A 79 11.47 2.44 9.58
CA ALA A 79 11.79 3.53 8.65
C ALA A 79 10.80 3.62 7.49
N ASP A 80 10.49 2.48 6.85
CA ASP A 80 9.61 2.42 5.68
C ASP A 80 8.16 2.72 6.08
N PHE A 81 7.69 2.17 7.20
CA PHE A 81 6.32 2.42 7.68
C PHE A 81 6.12 3.87 8.07
N ARG A 82 7.09 4.48 8.75
CA ARG A 82 7.03 5.90 9.14
C ARG A 82 7.11 6.83 7.92
N ALA A 83 7.89 6.46 6.90
CA ALA A 83 7.94 7.19 5.64
C ALA A 83 6.63 7.04 4.85
N ALA A 84 6.06 5.83 4.78
CA ALA A 84 4.75 5.59 4.17
C ALA A 84 3.66 6.39 4.89
N ALA A 85 3.61 6.34 6.22
CA ALA A 85 2.66 7.10 7.03
C ALA A 85 2.79 8.62 6.86
N LEU A 86 4.01 9.16 6.72
CA LEU A 86 4.22 10.58 6.46
C LEU A 86 3.71 11.02 5.09
N LEU A 87 3.71 10.14 4.09
CA LEU A 87 3.44 10.47 2.70
C LEU A 87 2.09 9.95 2.18
N HIS A 88 1.34 9.11 2.93
CA HIS A 88 0.15 8.42 2.43
C HIS A 88 -0.92 9.36 1.87
N ASP A 89 -1.10 10.50 2.50
CA ASP A 89 -2.14 11.49 2.21
C ASP A 89 -1.62 12.76 1.52
N VAL A 90 -0.39 12.75 1.01
CA VAL A 90 0.27 13.94 0.42
C VAL A 90 -0.53 14.57 -0.71
N GLU A 91 -1.31 13.80 -1.46
CA GLU A 91 -2.10 14.25 -2.59
C GLU A 91 -3.60 14.47 -2.27
N LYS A 92 -4.06 14.29 -1.04
CA LYS A 92 -5.45 14.61 -0.68
C LYS A 92 -5.86 16.03 -1.07
N PRO A 93 -5.06 17.08 -0.81
CA PRO A 93 -5.45 18.43 -1.20
C PRO A 93 -5.66 18.61 -2.71
N SER A 94 -4.84 17.96 -3.54
CA SER A 94 -4.94 18.07 -5.00
C SER A 94 -6.07 17.24 -5.62
N MET A 95 -6.57 16.24 -4.90
CA MET A 95 -7.62 15.32 -5.35
C MET A 95 -8.98 15.62 -4.70
N PHE A 96 -9.07 16.73 -3.99
CA PHE A 96 -10.26 17.11 -3.25
C PHE A 96 -11.40 17.55 -4.17
N THR A 97 -12.59 17.01 -3.91
CA THR A 97 -13.85 17.45 -4.50
C THR A 97 -14.94 17.49 -3.44
N LEU A 98 -15.94 18.35 -3.62
CA LEU A 98 -17.15 18.38 -2.79
C LEU A 98 -18.33 17.82 -3.58
N ASP A 99 -19.16 17.03 -2.91
CA ASP A 99 -20.46 16.64 -3.46
C ASP A 99 -21.53 17.72 -3.18
N GLU A 100 -22.75 17.49 -3.68
CA GLU A 100 -23.91 18.39 -3.51
C GLU A 100 -24.30 18.61 -2.03
N ARG A 101 -23.87 17.72 -1.14
CA ARG A 101 -24.14 17.79 0.31
C ARG A 101 -23.01 18.48 1.08
N GLY A 102 -21.96 18.94 0.36
CA GLY A 102 -20.78 19.56 0.96
C GLY A 102 -19.83 18.55 1.60
N GLN A 103 -19.96 17.25 1.30
CA GLN A 103 -19.02 16.22 1.78
C GLN A 103 -17.81 16.15 0.87
N GLY A 104 -16.62 16.08 1.49
CA GLY A 104 -15.34 15.95 0.80
C GLY A 104 -15.06 14.54 0.31
N HIS A 105 -14.50 14.45 -0.90
CA HIS A 105 -14.04 13.20 -1.52
C HIS A 105 -12.62 13.39 -2.06
N PHE A 106 -11.84 12.28 -2.10
CA PHE A 106 -10.42 12.28 -2.46
C PHE A 106 -10.12 11.15 -3.46
N LYS A 107 -11.01 10.91 -4.41
CA LYS A 107 -10.91 9.77 -5.33
C LYS A 107 -9.57 9.78 -6.09
N GLY A 108 -8.84 8.68 -6.00
CA GLY A 108 -7.56 8.50 -6.71
C GLY A 108 -6.35 9.09 -5.97
N HIS A 109 -6.51 9.61 -4.73
CA HIS A 109 -5.37 10.11 -3.96
C HIS A 109 -4.31 9.04 -3.64
N PRO A 110 -4.62 7.72 -3.43
CA PRO A 110 -3.57 6.74 -3.20
C PRO A 110 -2.67 6.54 -4.43
N GLN A 111 -3.25 6.46 -5.62
CA GLN A 111 -2.51 6.30 -6.88
C GLN A 111 -1.62 7.51 -7.16
N LYS A 112 -2.19 8.71 -7.02
CA LYS A 112 -1.45 9.97 -7.19
C LYS A 112 -0.41 10.13 -6.10
N GLY A 113 -0.76 9.80 -4.85
CA GLY A 113 0.13 9.83 -3.68
C GLY A 113 1.33 8.93 -3.85
N ALA A 114 1.15 7.70 -4.32
CA ALA A 114 2.25 6.77 -4.61
C ALA A 114 3.21 7.34 -5.66
N GLN A 115 2.70 7.96 -6.73
CA GLN A 115 3.54 8.60 -7.76
C GLN A 115 4.32 9.80 -7.22
N THR A 116 3.69 10.63 -6.38
CA THR A 116 4.36 11.78 -5.75
C THR A 116 5.37 11.31 -4.72
N ALA A 117 5.03 10.30 -3.91
CA ALA A 117 5.95 9.68 -2.96
C ALA A 117 7.19 9.10 -3.66
N GLU A 118 7.04 8.41 -4.80
CA GLU A 118 8.17 7.93 -5.58
C GLU A 118 9.15 9.05 -5.95
N LYS A 119 8.64 10.19 -6.43
CA LYS A 119 9.47 11.36 -6.79
C LYS A 119 10.21 11.93 -5.58
N ILE A 120 9.51 12.04 -4.43
CA ILE A 120 10.08 12.50 -3.16
C ILE A 120 11.19 11.56 -2.69
N LEU A 121 10.92 10.25 -2.66
CA LEU A 121 11.86 9.22 -2.19
C LEU A 121 13.10 9.14 -3.09
N ARG A 122 12.93 9.21 -4.43
CA ARG A 122 14.06 9.29 -5.37
C ARG A 122 14.91 10.55 -5.15
N ARG A 123 14.27 11.72 -4.95
CA ARG A 123 14.94 12.98 -4.63
C ARG A 123 15.74 12.86 -3.32
N LEU A 124 15.23 12.14 -2.34
CA LEU A 124 15.88 11.90 -1.05
C LEU A 124 16.86 10.71 -1.07
N ARG A 125 17.08 10.08 -2.26
CA ARG A 125 18.06 9.01 -2.45
C ARG A 125 17.73 7.71 -1.65
N PHE A 126 16.47 7.37 -1.55
CA PHE A 126 16.07 6.01 -1.10
C PHE A 126 16.48 4.98 -2.17
N SER A 127 16.72 3.74 -1.76
CA SER A 127 16.96 2.62 -2.66
C SER A 127 15.70 2.23 -3.44
N ASN A 128 15.86 1.57 -4.57
CA ASN A 128 14.72 1.11 -5.36
C ASN A 128 13.81 0.13 -4.58
N ALA A 129 14.39 -0.69 -3.69
CA ALA A 129 13.62 -1.61 -2.86
C ALA A 129 12.76 -0.86 -1.83
N GLU A 130 13.34 0.12 -1.10
CA GLU A 130 12.59 0.97 -0.17
C GLU A 130 11.48 1.74 -0.91
N ILE A 131 11.78 2.31 -2.08
CA ILE A 131 10.80 3.05 -2.89
C ILE A 131 9.64 2.13 -3.28
N ALA A 132 9.92 0.96 -3.83
CA ALA A 132 8.89 0.01 -4.24
C ALA A 132 8.00 -0.42 -3.06
N HIS A 133 8.59 -0.73 -1.91
CA HIS A 133 7.87 -1.10 -0.69
C HIS A 133 6.98 0.05 -0.18
N ILE A 134 7.56 1.24 0.05
CA ILE A 134 6.83 2.40 0.59
C ILE A 134 5.69 2.82 -0.35
N THR A 135 5.94 2.87 -1.67
CA THR A 135 4.91 3.28 -2.63
C THR A 135 3.79 2.26 -2.78
N THR A 136 4.08 0.97 -2.61
CA THR A 136 3.06 -0.07 -2.59
C THR A 136 2.15 0.08 -1.36
N ILE A 137 2.71 0.30 -0.17
CA ILE A 137 1.93 0.56 1.04
C ILE A 137 1.04 1.81 0.86
N ILE A 138 1.58 2.89 0.27
CA ILE A 138 0.80 4.11 -0.01
C ILE A 138 -0.31 3.83 -1.04
N LEU A 139 -0.03 3.07 -2.09
CA LEU A 139 -1.01 2.72 -3.13
C LEU A 139 -2.22 1.97 -2.55
N LEU A 140 -1.97 1.08 -1.60
CA LEU A 140 -2.97 0.17 -1.06
C LEU A 140 -3.63 0.68 0.24
N HIS A 141 -3.17 1.79 0.83
CA HIS A 141 -3.62 2.19 2.18
C HIS A 141 -5.12 2.50 2.28
N ASP A 142 -5.78 2.82 1.17
CA ASP A 142 -7.23 3.08 1.15
C ASP A 142 -8.06 1.84 0.75
N GLU A 143 -7.41 0.69 0.50
CA GLU A 143 -8.10 -0.59 0.35
C GLU A 143 -8.79 -0.97 1.65
N ARG A 144 -10.09 -1.28 1.57
CA ARG A 144 -10.89 -1.62 2.76
C ARG A 144 -11.05 -3.13 2.84
N PRO A 145 -10.44 -3.80 3.84
CA PRO A 145 -10.70 -5.21 4.05
C PRO A 145 -12.18 -5.44 4.31
N ASP A 146 -12.82 -6.22 3.44
CA ASP A 146 -14.25 -6.54 3.50
C ASP A 146 -14.53 -7.92 4.11
N GLY A 147 -13.49 -8.61 4.58
CA GLY A 147 -13.55 -9.98 5.08
C GLY A 147 -13.52 -11.04 3.98
N ASN A 148 -13.55 -10.65 2.71
CA ASN A 148 -13.47 -11.57 1.57
C ASN A 148 -12.04 -12.08 1.40
N ARG A 149 -11.82 -13.36 1.79
CA ARG A 149 -10.49 -14.00 1.70
C ARG A 149 -9.95 -14.07 0.26
N PHE A 150 -10.82 -14.20 -0.73
CA PHE A 150 -10.41 -14.28 -2.14
C PHE A 150 -9.91 -12.94 -2.64
N HIS A 151 -10.60 -11.84 -2.30
CA HIS A 151 -10.13 -10.49 -2.59
C HIS A 151 -8.76 -10.25 -1.96
N LEU A 152 -8.60 -10.60 -0.68
CA LEU A 152 -7.33 -10.48 0.02
C LEU A 152 -6.23 -11.34 -0.62
N ALA A 153 -6.52 -12.59 -0.98
CA ALA A 153 -5.58 -13.47 -1.67
C ALA A 153 -5.17 -12.92 -3.05
N LYS A 154 -6.11 -12.30 -3.77
CA LYS A 154 -5.82 -11.63 -5.04
C LYS A 154 -4.89 -10.42 -4.86
N LEU A 155 -5.10 -9.60 -3.83
CA LEU A 155 -4.18 -8.52 -3.48
C LEU A 155 -2.79 -9.06 -3.13
N CYS A 156 -2.72 -10.13 -2.33
CA CYS A 156 -1.45 -10.80 -2.01
C CYS A 156 -0.73 -11.36 -3.25
N SER A 157 -1.48 -11.88 -4.21
CA SER A 157 -0.94 -12.36 -5.50
C SER A 157 -0.35 -11.22 -6.34
N LEU A 158 -1.03 -10.07 -6.40
CA LEU A 158 -0.62 -8.92 -7.22
C LEU A 158 0.54 -8.14 -6.61
N PHE A 159 0.52 -7.92 -5.31
CA PHE A 159 1.43 -7.00 -4.62
C PHE A 159 2.43 -7.68 -3.69
N GLY A 160 2.28 -8.98 -3.47
CA GLY A 160 3.07 -9.74 -2.50
C GLY A 160 2.44 -9.73 -1.11
N ILE A 161 2.43 -10.91 -0.47
CA ILE A 161 1.78 -11.13 0.83
C ILE A 161 2.36 -10.24 1.94
N ASP A 162 3.67 -9.95 1.91
CA ASP A 162 4.33 -9.11 2.91
C ASP A 162 3.93 -7.64 2.75
N ASN A 163 3.87 -7.13 1.51
CA ASN A 163 3.42 -5.75 1.24
C ASN A 163 1.96 -5.52 1.67
N VAL A 164 1.09 -6.50 1.46
CA VAL A 164 -0.32 -6.41 1.88
C VAL A 164 -0.43 -6.43 3.41
N ASP A 165 0.32 -7.30 4.09
CA ASP A 165 0.37 -7.35 5.56
C ASP A 165 0.89 -6.03 6.16
N ASP A 166 1.93 -5.47 5.57
CA ASP A 166 2.49 -4.19 5.99
C ASP A 166 1.54 -3.01 5.72
N THR A 167 0.77 -3.07 4.63
CA THR A 167 -0.32 -2.10 4.37
C THR A 167 -1.39 -2.15 5.46
N LEU A 168 -1.76 -3.33 5.95
CA LEU A 168 -2.74 -3.45 7.05
C LEU A 168 -2.25 -2.77 8.34
N LYS A 169 -0.95 -2.74 8.60
CA LYS A 169 -0.38 -1.98 9.73
C LYS A 169 -0.59 -0.47 9.55
N LEU A 170 -0.44 0.04 8.31
CA LEU A 170 -0.73 1.44 8.02
C LEU A 170 -2.23 1.74 8.15
N ILE A 171 -3.12 0.85 7.66
CA ILE A 171 -4.57 1.02 7.81
C ILE A 171 -4.98 1.08 9.29
N ILE A 172 -4.39 0.25 10.15
CA ILE A 172 -4.63 0.31 11.60
C ILE A 172 -4.14 1.64 12.19
N ALA A 173 -2.96 2.10 11.78
CA ALA A 173 -2.42 3.38 12.23
C ALA A 173 -3.25 4.56 11.72
N ASP A 174 -3.76 4.50 10.49
CA ASP A 174 -4.64 5.49 9.87
C ASP A 174 -5.96 5.66 10.64
N ALA A 175 -6.52 4.55 11.14
CA ALA A 175 -7.70 4.60 12.00
C ALA A 175 -7.49 5.41 13.29
N HIS A 176 -6.28 5.42 13.85
CA HIS A 176 -5.94 6.27 15.02
C HIS A 176 -5.96 7.77 14.71
N GLY A 177 -5.80 8.15 13.45
CA GLY A 177 -5.89 9.55 12.99
C GLY A 177 -7.31 9.99 12.62
N LYS A 178 -8.32 9.12 12.71
CA LYS A 178 -9.71 9.36 12.30
C LYS A 178 -10.65 9.62 13.47
N ASN A 179 -11.94 9.73 13.16
CA ASN A 179 -12.99 9.84 14.16
C ASN A 179 -13.09 8.54 14.97
N PRO A 180 -13.05 8.58 16.32
CA PRO A 180 -13.15 7.37 17.16
C PRO A 180 -14.36 6.48 16.88
N ILE A 181 -15.46 7.03 16.34
CA ILE A 181 -16.69 6.28 16.03
C ILE A 181 -16.44 5.15 15.02
N ILE A 182 -15.48 5.33 14.09
CA ILE A 182 -15.19 4.33 13.06
C ILE A 182 -14.00 3.44 13.42
N PHE A 183 -13.27 3.79 14.48
CA PHE A 183 -12.01 3.13 14.86
C PHE A 183 -12.14 1.63 15.03
N ASP A 184 -13.06 1.18 15.89
CA ASP A 184 -13.22 -0.26 16.19
C ASP A 184 -13.55 -1.06 14.95
N LYS A 185 -14.37 -0.51 14.05
CA LYS A 185 -14.75 -1.19 12.81
C LYS A 185 -13.56 -1.35 11.87
N GLU A 186 -12.79 -0.28 11.62
CA GLU A 186 -11.65 -0.31 10.70
C GLU A 186 -10.53 -1.19 11.25
N VAL A 187 -10.20 -1.07 12.53
CA VAL A 187 -9.18 -1.90 13.19
C VAL A 187 -9.57 -3.37 13.19
N SER A 188 -10.81 -3.70 13.54
CA SER A 188 -11.31 -5.08 13.55
C SER A 188 -11.22 -5.73 12.17
N ALA A 189 -11.59 -4.99 11.11
CA ALA A 189 -11.50 -5.49 9.74
C ALA A 189 -10.04 -5.76 9.34
N ALA A 190 -9.11 -4.83 9.62
CA ALA A 190 -7.70 -4.99 9.32
C ALA A 190 -7.06 -6.14 10.11
N VAL A 191 -7.36 -6.29 11.39
CA VAL A 191 -6.89 -7.40 12.24
C VAL A 191 -7.44 -8.75 11.73
N THR A 192 -8.67 -8.78 11.25
CA THR A 192 -9.24 -9.99 10.63
C THR A 192 -8.48 -10.36 9.36
N ALA A 193 -8.18 -9.39 8.50
CA ALA A 193 -7.37 -9.61 7.30
C ALA A 193 -5.94 -10.10 7.65
N GLN A 194 -5.30 -9.56 8.69
CA GLN A 194 -4.00 -10.08 9.16
C GLN A 194 -4.07 -11.55 9.61
N LYS A 195 -5.14 -11.95 10.29
CA LYS A 195 -5.35 -13.36 10.64
C LYS A 195 -5.52 -14.25 9.40
N GLN A 196 -6.23 -13.76 8.37
CA GLN A 196 -6.37 -14.47 7.10
C GLN A 196 -5.02 -14.60 6.38
N ILE A 197 -4.20 -13.54 6.34
CA ILE A 197 -2.84 -13.59 5.79
C ILE A 197 -1.98 -14.61 6.52
N LYS A 198 -2.04 -14.64 7.85
CA LYS A 198 -1.32 -15.64 8.65
C LYS A 198 -1.76 -17.06 8.28
N ALA A 199 -3.06 -17.30 8.16
CA ALA A 199 -3.59 -18.60 7.73
C ALA A 199 -3.14 -18.97 6.31
N MET A 200 -3.08 -18.02 5.37
CA MET A 200 -2.56 -18.25 4.02
C MET A 200 -1.08 -18.66 4.03
N ARG A 201 -0.25 -18.03 4.89
CA ARG A 201 1.17 -18.42 5.06
C ARG A 201 1.30 -19.83 5.62
N GLU A 202 0.53 -20.16 6.65
CA GLU A 202 0.55 -21.48 7.29
C GLU A 202 0.06 -22.60 6.33
N ALA A 203 -0.93 -22.29 5.50
CA ALA A 203 -1.47 -23.22 4.50
C ALA A 203 -0.63 -23.29 3.21
N HIS A 204 0.45 -22.52 3.09
CA HIS A 204 1.21 -22.38 1.84
C HIS A 204 0.32 -22.12 0.62
N THR A 205 -0.66 -21.20 0.78
CA THR A 205 -1.61 -20.86 -0.28
C THR A 205 -0.87 -20.45 -1.55
N CYS A 206 -1.22 -21.03 -2.69
CA CYS A 206 -0.66 -20.70 -3.99
C CYS A 206 -1.08 -19.27 -4.38
N LEU A 207 -0.12 -18.35 -4.41
CA LEU A 207 -0.33 -16.93 -4.72
C LEU A 207 0.47 -16.45 -5.94
N LYS A 208 1.32 -17.31 -6.51
CA LYS A 208 2.17 -16.98 -7.66
C LYS A 208 2.06 -18.06 -8.73
N THR A 209 2.19 -17.65 -9.99
CA THR A 209 2.22 -18.60 -11.11
C THR A 209 3.37 -19.62 -11.01
N SER A 210 4.48 -19.27 -10.33
CA SER A 210 5.60 -20.18 -10.06
C SER A 210 5.31 -21.25 -9.00
N GLU A 211 4.19 -21.14 -8.28
CA GLU A 211 3.73 -22.07 -7.24
C GLU A 211 2.64 -23.01 -7.77
N LEU A 212 2.22 -22.84 -9.04
CA LEU A 212 1.33 -23.79 -9.71
C LEU A 212 2.07 -25.11 -10.00
N ASP A 213 1.36 -26.23 -9.90
CA ASP A 213 1.87 -27.58 -10.27
C ASP A 213 1.88 -27.78 -11.80
N ILE A 214 2.13 -26.69 -12.52
CA ILE A 214 2.29 -26.63 -13.98
C ILE A 214 3.16 -25.42 -14.32
N ASN A 215 3.95 -25.51 -15.37
CA ASN A 215 4.81 -24.43 -15.83
C ASN A 215 4.65 -24.15 -17.33
N GLY A 216 5.37 -23.14 -17.85
CA GLY A 216 5.27 -22.73 -19.25
C GLY A 216 5.64 -23.83 -20.27
N ASN A 217 6.55 -24.78 -19.91
CA ASN A 217 6.91 -25.88 -20.79
C ASN A 217 5.77 -26.91 -20.86
N ASP A 218 5.11 -27.16 -19.73
CA ASP A 218 3.93 -28.05 -19.71
C ASP A 218 2.82 -27.45 -20.58
N ILE A 219 2.57 -26.14 -20.48
CA ILE A 219 1.57 -25.43 -21.31
C ILE A 219 1.92 -25.54 -22.81
N MET A 220 3.20 -25.41 -23.19
CA MET A 220 3.63 -25.59 -24.58
C MET A 220 3.43 -27.03 -25.04
N ALA A 221 3.68 -28.03 -24.19
CA ALA A 221 3.49 -29.43 -24.52
C ALA A 221 2.03 -29.80 -24.83
N LEU A 222 1.06 -29.00 -24.33
CA LEU A 222 -0.37 -29.10 -24.64
C LEU A 222 -0.75 -28.48 -25.99
N GLY A 223 0.22 -27.98 -26.78
CA GLY A 223 -0.04 -27.33 -28.06
C GLY A 223 -0.51 -25.88 -27.96
N ILE A 224 -0.44 -25.25 -26.76
CA ILE A 224 -0.82 -23.86 -26.55
C ILE A 224 0.31 -22.94 -27.03
N ASP A 225 -0.05 -21.92 -27.83
CA ASP A 225 0.89 -20.95 -28.37
C ASP A 225 1.66 -20.23 -27.26
N ARG A 226 2.97 -20.05 -27.48
CA ARG A 226 3.88 -19.39 -26.56
C ARG A 226 3.41 -18.01 -26.11
N ILE A 227 2.72 -17.27 -26.98
CA ILE A 227 2.20 -15.93 -26.67
C ILE A 227 1.09 -15.98 -25.61
N LYS A 228 0.35 -17.10 -25.51
CA LYS A 228 -0.75 -17.30 -24.55
C LYS A 228 -0.31 -17.86 -23.20
N ILE A 229 0.94 -18.32 -23.04
CA ILE A 229 1.41 -18.99 -21.83
C ILE A 229 1.17 -18.13 -20.58
N LYS A 230 1.56 -16.86 -20.64
CA LYS A 230 1.43 -15.93 -19.50
C LYS A 230 -0.02 -15.78 -19.06
N ASP A 231 -0.91 -15.57 -20.01
CA ASP A 231 -2.35 -15.36 -19.74
C ASP A 231 -3.00 -16.65 -19.25
N THR A 232 -2.61 -17.81 -19.81
CA THR A 232 -3.07 -19.12 -19.35
C THR A 232 -2.63 -19.39 -17.91
N LEU A 233 -1.36 -19.17 -17.56
CA LEU A 233 -0.88 -19.35 -16.20
C LEU A 233 -1.56 -18.39 -15.22
N GLN A 234 -1.83 -17.15 -15.64
CA GLN A 234 -2.56 -16.19 -14.80
C GLN A 234 -4.01 -16.61 -14.58
N PHE A 235 -4.69 -17.08 -15.61
CA PHE A 235 -6.04 -17.65 -15.51
C PHE A 235 -6.07 -18.83 -14.53
N LEU A 236 -5.15 -19.80 -14.67
CA LEU A 236 -5.06 -20.95 -13.77
C LEU A 236 -4.82 -20.53 -12.32
N LEU A 237 -3.93 -19.57 -12.09
CA LEU A 237 -3.68 -19.03 -10.76
C LEU A 237 -4.93 -18.39 -10.17
N ASP A 238 -5.67 -17.62 -10.94
CA ASP A 238 -6.91 -16.99 -10.49
C ASP A 238 -7.96 -18.05 -10.10
N GLU A 239 -8.13 -19.11 -10.92
CA GLU A 239 -9.05 -20.20 -10.60
C GLU A 239 -8.64 -20.98 -9.34
N VAL A 240 -7.33 -21.16 -9.11
CA VAL A 240 -6.79 -21.76 -7.87
C VAL A 240 -7.03 -20.84 -6.66
N ILE A 241 -6.77 -19.54 -6.78
CA ILE A 241 -7.02 -18.54 -5.72
C ILE A 241 -8.49 -18.52 -5.32
N TYR A 242 -9.40 -18.59 -6.30
CA TYR A 242 -10.84 -18.63 -6.06
C TYR A 242 -11.38 -20.01 -5.66
N GLU A 243 -10.50 -21.00 -5.45
CA GLU A 243 -10.85 -22.39 -5.08
C GLU A 243 -11.81 -23.08 -6.07
N ARG A 244 -11.81 -22.66 -7.34
CA ARG A 244 -12.57 -23.29 -8.42
C ARG A 244 -11.79 -24.39 -9.10
N LEU A 245 -10.47 -24.43 -8.90
CA LEU A 245 -9.55 -25.40 -9.48
C LEU A 245 -8.54 -25.84 -8.43
N GLU A 246 -8.32 -27.17 -8.36
CA GLU A 246 -7.27 -27.71 -7.52
C GLU A 246 -5.88 -27.45 -8.15
N ASN A 247 -4.88 -27.05 -7.34
CA ASN A 247 -3.50 -26.93 -7.78
C ASN A 247 -2.85 -28.31 -7.94
N LYS A 248 -3.31 -29.07 -8.94
CA LYS A 248 -2.80 -30.38 -9.33
C LYS A 248 -2.60 -30.41 -10.83
N LYS A 249 -1.47 -30.92 -11.29
CA LYS A 249 -1.06 -30.92 -12.70
C LYS A 249 -2.17 -31.34 -13.68
N ALA A 250 -2.80 -32.49 -13.46
CA ALA A 250 -3.84 -33.01 -14.35
C ALA A 250 -5.10 -32.14 -14.39
N ALA A 251 -5.45 -31.45 -13.31
CA ALA A 251 -6.58 -30.51 -13.28
C ALA A 251 -6.23 -29.22 -14.03
N LEU A 252 -5.02 -28.70 -13.81
CA LEU A 252 -4.50 -27.51 -14.45
C LEU A 252 -4.33 -27.67 -15.96
N GLU A 253 -3.84 -28.85 -16.43
CA GLU A 253 -3.71 -29.18 -17.85
C GLU A 253 -5.07 -29.16 -18.56
N ARG A 254 -6.09 -29.82 -17.99
CA ARG A 254 -7.46 -29.80 -18.55
C ARG A 254 -8.01 -28.38 -18.65
N ALA A 255 -7.91 -27.61 -17.58
CA ALA A 255 -8.37 -26.23 -17.53
C ALA A 255 -7.62 -25.33 -18.53
N ALA A 256 -6.32 -25.55 -18.74
CA ALA A 256 -5.53 -24.82 -19.73
C ALA A 256 -5.99 -25.10 -21.16
N VAL A 257 -6.27 -26.38 -21.48
CA VAL A 257 -6.81 -26.80 -22.80
C VAL A 257 -8.18 -26.16 -23.05
N GLU A 258 -9.09 -26.25 -22.09
CA GLU A 258 -10.43 -25.67 -22.16
C GLU A 258 -10.39 -24.15 -22.32
N TYR A 259 -9.60 -23.45 -21.54
CA TYR A 259 -9.43 -21.99 -21.60
C TYR A 259 -8.96 -21.51 -22.98
N ASN A 260 -8.14 -22.31 -23.67
CA ASN A 260 -7.61 -21.98 -25.00
C ASN A 260 -8.47 -22.49 -26.15
N GLY A 261 -9.61 -23.13 -25.87
CA GLY A 261 -10.52 -23.66 -26.89
C GLY A 261 -9.96 -24.85 -27.63
N LEU A 262 -8.99 -25.57 -27.06
CA LEU A 262 -8.47 -26.81 -27.64
C LEU A 262 -9.39 -27.95 -27.17
N THR A 263 -9.85 -28.77 -28.13
CA THR A 263 -10.60 -30.00 -27.80
C THR A 263 -9.61 -31.05 -27.29
N SER A 264 -9.91 -31.64 -26.12
CA SER A 264 -9.19 -32.85 -25.70
C SER A 264 -9.51 -33.99 -26.70
N GLU A 265 -8.54 -34.40 -27.49
CA GLU A 265 -8.64 -35.64 -28.25
C GLU A 265 -8.62 -36.86 -27.34
#